data_42ca62266a1c3f8b88515d00957a941e
#
_entry.id   42ca62266a1c3f8b88515d00957a941e
#
_cell.length_a   1.000
_cell.length_b   1.000
_cell.length_c   1.000
_cell.angle_alpha   90.00
_cell.angle_beta   90.00
_cell.angle_gamma   90.00
#
_symmetry.space_group_name_H-M   'P 1'
#
loop_
_entity.id
_entity.type
_entity.pdbx_description
1 polymer ?
#
loop_
_entity_poly.entity_id
_entity_poly.type
_entity_poly.pdbx_seq_one_letter_code
_entity_poly.pdbx_strand_id
1 'polypeptide(L)'
;MYRFPSRHLTVIGITGTNGKSTTVELLAEIIEEAGYRMASASSIRFRIADRERPNDLKMTMPGRFFVQKFLRQAVNAGCAYAVLEVTSEAIKQFRHRHIKFTIAAVTNITPEHIEAHGSFEAYRAAKAELFKAAPVHVLNKDDAETFEYLSQISAKSRHLYTLREYPRDLHLRLPGDFNRANALTALTAARALGIPYEASKRAIERIDYIPGRLEVLKERPFGVVVDYAHTPDALEKVYQEVSAPRLVCVLGAAGGGRDKWKRPELGRIAALYCSVIILTNEDPYDENPDRILSEIKSGISNVKFKMSNLKSIIDRREAIREALTLAKKGDVVIITGKGCEQWIAGPKGEKTPWDDRVVVKEELKHVRNFS
;
A
#
# COMPACT_ATOMS: atom_id res chain seq x y z
N MET A 1 -9.93 6.08 31.50
CA MET A 1 -9.83 5.92 30.05
C MET A 1 -8.35 5.95 29.65
N TYR A 2 -7.92 6.10 28.41
CA TYR A 2 -6.55 5.78 27.94
C TYR A 2 -5.42 6.74 28.37
N ARG A 3 -5.67 7.86 29.06
CA ARG A 3 -4.68 8.78 29.68
C ARG A 3 -3.58 9.26 28.71
N PHE A 4 -3.94 9.65 27.48
CA PHE A 4 -3.04 10.18 26.45
C PHE A 4 -1.75 9.36 26.24
N PRO A 5 -1.85 8.09 25.81
CA PRO A 5 -0.70 7.16 25.77
C PRO A 5 0.42 7.63 24.82
N SER A 6 0.12 8.41 23.79
CA SER A 6 1.12 8.97 22.88
C SER A 6 2.14 9.90 23.54
N ARG A 7 1.89 10.36 24.78
CA ARG A 7 2.88 11.15 25.54
C ARG A 7 4.02 10.30 26.12
N HIS A 8 3.84 8.99 26.14
CA HIS A 8 4.80 8.00 26.62
C HIS A 8 5.48 7.20 25.51
N LEU A 9 5.24 7.60 24.26
CA LEU A 9 5.76 6.96 23.05
C LEU A 9 6.35 8.01 22.13
N THR A 10 7.39 7.66 21.41
CA THR A 10 7.80 8.39 20.21
C THR A 10 6.90 7.91 19.06
N VAL A 11 5.97 8.76 18.61
CA VAL A 11 4.99 8.40 17.60
C VAL A 11 5.39 8.97 16.24
N ILE A 12 5.53 8.08 15.26
CA ILE A 12 5.84 8.40 13.87
C ILE A 12 4.58 8.19 13.02
N GLY A 13 4.13 9.25 12.33
CA GLY A 13 3.03 9.18 11.37
C GLY A 13 3.56 9.12 9.94
N ILE A 14 3.22 8.06 9.21
CA ILE A 14 3.56 7.90 7.79
C ILE A 14 2.32 8.16 6.94
N THR A 15 2.41 9.15 6.06
CA THR A 15 1.33 9.46 5.10
C THR A 15 1.83 9.45 3.67
N GLY A 16 0.92 9.56 2.73
CA GLY A 16 1.18 9.56 1.29
C GLY A 16 0.00 8.96 0.52
N THR A 17 0.06 8.96 -0.80
CA THR A 17 -0.90 8.24 -1.64
C THR A 17 -0.52 6.77 -1.68
N ASN A 18 0.69 6.45 -2.11
CA ASN A 18 1.23 5.10 -2.24
C ASN A 18 2.43 4.88 -1.30
N GLY A 19 2.81 3.64 -1.00
CA GLY A 19 4.03 3.29 -0.26
C GLY A 19 3.94 3.35 1.27
N LYS A 20 2.86 3.89 1.84
CA LYS A 20 2.70 4.06 3.30
C LYS A 20 2.94 2.77 4.11
N SER A 21 2.21 1.71 3.78
CA SER A 21 2.30 0.43 4.50
C SER A 21 3.70 -0.17 4.41
N THR A 22 4.29 -0.18 3.20
CA THR A 22 5.67 -0.64 3.00
C THR A 22 6.65 0.15 3.88
N THR A 23 6.53 1.48 3.90
CA THR A 23 7.37 2.34 4.75
C THR A 23 7.16 2.06 6.24
N VAL A 24 5.92 1.81 6.69
CA VAL A 24 5.63 1.43 8.08
C VAL A 24 6.30 0.11 8.43
N GLU A 25 6.20 -0.91 7.57
CA GLU A 25 6.84 -2.20 7.80
C GLU A 25 8.37 -2.08 7.84
N LEU A 26 8.97 -1.37 6.87
CA LEU A 26 10.42 -1.13 6.84
C LEU A 26 10.92 -0.39 8.09
N LEU A 27 10.24 0.67 8.50
CA LEU A 27 10.63 1.44 9.70
C LEU A 27 10.43 0.62 10.98
N ALA A 28 9.40 -0.22 11.03
CA ALA A 28 9.15 -1.13 12.13
C ALA A 28 10.32 -2.10 12.32
N GLU A 29 10.77 -2.77 11.26
CA GLU A 29 11.92 -3.68 11.29
C GLU A 29 13.22 -2.95 11.69
N ILE A 30 13.42 -1.72 11.21
CA ILE A 30 14.58 -0.89 11.59
C ILE A 30 14.58 -0.61 13.10
N ILE A 31 13.44 -0.25 13.69
CA ILE A 31 13.34 0.07 15.12
C ILE A 31 13.60 -1.19 15.96
N GLU A 32 13.10 -2.35 15.55
CA GLU A 32 13.34 -3.63 16.23
C GLU A 32 14.80 -4.07 16.12
N GLU A 33 15.42 -3.97 14.93
CA GLU A 33 16.84 -4.27 14.74
C GLU A 33 17.74 -3.39 15.60
N ALA A 34 17.33 -2.15 15.85
CA ALA A 34 18.02 -1.25 16.76
C ALA A 34 17.83 -1.59 18.24
N GLY A 35 17.11 -2.69 18.56
CA GLY A 35 16.89 -3.18 19.92
C GLY A 35 15.73 -2.52 20.68
N TYR A 36 14.86 -1.81 20.01
CA TYR A 36 13.74 -1.14 20.69
C TYR A 36 12.43 -1.92 20.53
N ARG A 37 11.67 -2.03 21.60
CA ARG A 37 10.29 -2.52 21.53
C ARG A 37 9.40 -1.44 20.88
N MET A 38 8.62 -1.85 19.90
CA MET A 38 7.78 -0.94 19.15
C MET A 38 6.37 -1.47 18.93
N ALA A 39 5.47 -0.57 18.50
CA ALA A 39 4.18 -0.92 17.95
C ALA A 39 4.02 -0.33 16.55
N SER A 40 3.34 -1.03 15.64
CA SER A 40 2.98 -0.50 14.32
C SER A 40 1.54 -0.81 13.95
N ALA A 41 0.92 0.12 13.21
CA ALA A 41 -0.41 -0.05 12.67
C ALA A 41 -0.41 0.37 11.20
N SER A 42 -0.67 -0.59 10.31
CA SER A 42 -0.72 -0.41 8.86
C SER A 42 -1.99 -1.03 8.26
N SER A 43 -2.19 -0.88 6.96
CA SER A 43 -3.25 -1.60 6.26
C SER A 43 -2.99 -3.12 6.19
N ILE A 44 -1.77 -3.57 6.48
CA ILE A 44 -1.35 -4.97 6.47
C ILE A 44 -1.64 -5.63 7.80
N ARG A 45 -1.13 -5.05 8.90
CA ARG A 45 -1.22 -5.67 10.24
C ARG A 45 -1.09 -4.65 11.37
N PHE A 46 -1.44 -5.10 12.58
CA PHE A 46 -1.17 -4.44 13.84
C PHE A 46 -0.11 -5.24 14.59
N ARG A 47 0.94 -4.56 15.07
CA ARG A 47 2.02 -5.15 15.89
C ARG A 47 2.11 -4.41 17.22
N ILE A 48 2.33 -5.12 18.31
CA ILE A 48 2.67 -4.58 19.63
C ILE A 48 3.72 -5.49 20.24
N ALA A 49 4.98 -5.04 20.26
CA ALA A 49 6.10 -5.87 20.66
C ALA A 49 6.07 -7.22 19.91
N ASP A 50 6.15 -8.33 20.60
CA ASP A 50 6.23 -9.67 20.03
C ASP A 50 4.88 -10.22 19.49
N ARG A 51 3.80 -9.43 19.55
CA ARG A 51 2.46 -9.85 19.11
C ARG A 51 2.06 -9.13 17.85
N GLU A 52 1.59 -9.89 16.87
CA GLU A 52 1.03 -9.34 15.63
C GLU A 52 -0.30 -10.00 15.26
N ARG A 53 -1.09 -9.29 14.48
CA ARG A 53 -2.30 -9.81 13.83
C ARG A 53 -2.57 -9.08 12.53
N PRO A 54 -3.14 -9.73 11.52
CA PRO A 54 -3.58 -9.06 10.29
C PRO A 54 -4.55 -7.91 10.58
N ASN A 55 -4.56 -6.90 9.70
CA ASN A 55 -5.58 -5.87 9.74
C ASN A 55 -6.85 -6.34 9.03
N ASP A 56 -7.75 -6.93 9.79
CA ASP A 56 -9.04 -7.43 9.35
C ASP A 56 -10.16 -6.35 9.33
N LEU A 57 -9.82 -5.09 9.63
CA LEU A 57 -10.79 -4.01 9.77
C LEU A 57 -11.02 -3.21 8.48
N LYS A 58 -10.20 -3.39 7.44
CA LYS A 58 -10.15 -2.55 6.22
C LYS A 58 -10.10 -1.05 6.52
N MET A 59 -9.60 -0.72 7.66
CA MET A 59 -9.36 0.65 8.10
C MET A 59 -7.95 0.73 8.64
N THR A 60 -7.10 1.45 7.95
CA THR A 60 -5.69 1.63 8.32
C THR A 60 -5.53 2.28 9.70
N MET A 61 -6.36 3.27 10.00
CA MET A 61 -6.44 3.93 11.29
C MET A 61 -7.89 3.83 11.80
N PRO A 62 -8.27 2.72 12.43
CA PRO A 62 -9.63 2.53 12.95
C PRO A 62 -9.95 3.56 14.04
N GLY A 63 -11.13 4.05 14.13
CA GLY A 63 -11.65 5.07 15.02
C GLY A 63 -10.79 5.55 16.21
N ARG A 64 -11.04 6.76 16.71
CA ARG A 64 -10.22 7.39 17.76
C ARG A 64 -10.01 6.53 19.00
N PHE A 65 -11.04 5.86 19.47
CA PHE A 65 -10.94 5.00 20.66
C PHE A 65 -10.08 3.77 20.42
N PHE A 66 -10.15 3.18 19.23
CA PHE A 66 -9.30 2.05 18.86
C PHE A 66 -7.81 2.46 18.90
N VAL A 67 -7.46 3.57 18.26
CA VAL A 67 -6.07 4.04 18.21
C VAL A 67 -5.55 4.37 19.60
N GLN A 68 -6.35 5.03 20.45
CA GLN A 68 -5.95 5.32 21.83
C GLN A 68 -5.78 4.03 22.65
N LYS A 69 -6.66 3.02 22.47
CA LYS A 69 -6.52 1.69 23.09
C LYS A 69 -5.24 1.00 22.63
N PHE A 70 -4.99 0.98 21.31
CA PHE A 70 -3.80 0.41 20.71
C PHE A 70 -2.51 1.03 21.29
N LEU A 71 -2.42 2.35 21.31
CA LEU A 71 -1.28 3.06 21.89
C LEU A 71 -1.13 2.80 23.40
N ARG A 72 -2.22 2.65 24.14
CA ARG A 72 -2.17 2.28 25.57
C ARG A 72 -1.63 0.86 25.74
N GLN A 73 -2.05 -0.07 24.89
CA GLN A 73 -1.53 -1.43 24.91
C GLN A 73 -0.03 -1.45 24.57
N ALA A 74 0.42 -0.61 23.61
CA ALA A 74 1.84 -0.45 23.30
C ALA A 74 2.64 0.05 24.53
N VAL A 75 2.17 1.07 25.21
CA VAL A 75 2.80 1.56 26.46
C VAL A 75 2.89 0.45 27.51
N ASN A 76 1.78 -0.27 27.74
CA ASN A 76 1.73 -1.35 28.72
C ASN A 76 2.64 -2.52 28.38
N ALA A 77 2.93 -2.73 27.08
CA ALA A 77 3.87 -3.74 26.58
C ALA A 77 5.34 -3.24 26.63
N GLY A 78 5.60 -2.04 27.13
CA GLY A 78 6.94 -1.46 27.21
C GLY A 78 7.51 -0.98 25.88
N CYS A 79 6.65 -0.69 24.89
CA CYS A 79 7.10 -0.10 23.63
C CYS A 79 7.60 1.34 23.87
N ALA A 80 8.71 1.70 23.22
CA ALA A 80 9.24 3.06 23.18
C ALA A 80 8.71 3.85 21.96
N TYR A 81 8.39 3.15 20.89
CA TYR A 81 7.98 3.72 19.58
C TYR A 81 6.63 3.21 19.14
N ALA A 82 5.93 4.06 18.35
CA ALA A 82 4.74 3.66 17.63
C ALA A 82 4.79 4.23 16.20
N VAL A 83 4.73 3.36 15.19
CA VAL A 83 4.69 3.74 13.76
C VAL A 83 3.27 3.56 13.24
N LEU A 84 2.64 4.67 12.83
CA LEU A 84 1.26 4.68 12.41
C LEU A 84 1.13 5.07 10.93
N GLU A 85 0.45 4.24 10.15
CA GLU A 85 -0.01 4.63 8.83
C GLU A 85 -1.19 5.59 8.96
N VAL A 86 -1.04 6.82 8.42
CA VAL A 86 -2.04 7.89 8.55
C VAL A 86 -2.63 8.21 7.18
N THR A 87 -3.91 7.89 6.98
CA THR A 87 -4.63 8.17 5.73
C THR A 87 -5.30 9.54 5.77
N SER A 88 -5.56 10.15 4.61
CA SER A 88 -6.31 11.40 4.51
C SER A 88 -7.73 11.29 5.07
N GLU A 89 -8.37 10.13 4.89
CA GLU A 89 -9.69 9.85 5.46
C GLU A 89 -9.65 9.78 6.99
N ALA A 90 -8.59 9.22 7.58
CA ALA A 90 -8.40 9.22 9.02
C ALA A 90 -8.25 10.64 9.58
N ILE A 91 -7.61 11.52 8.82
CA ILE A 91 -7.46 12.95 9.18
C ILE A 91 -8.80 13.66 9.05
N LYS A 92 -9.51 13.51 7.92
CA LYS A 92 -10.84 14.07 7.70
C LYS A 92 -11.82 13.69 8.81
N GLN A 93 -11.75 12.47 9.30
CA GLN A 93 -12.56 11.97 10.42
C GLN A 93 -11.95 12.25 11.80
N PHE A 94 -10.93 13.08 11.88
CA PHE A 94 -10.27 13.46 13.12
C PHE A 94 -9.74 12.29 13.97
N ARG A 95 -9.40 11.16 13.36
CA ARG A 95 -8.90 9.97 14.07
C ARG A 95 -7.50 10.16 14.63
N HIS A 96 -6.72 11.08 14.05
CA HIS A 96 -5.37 11.51 14.49
C HIS A 96 -5.40 12.43 15.71
N ARG A 97 -6.54 13.01 16.07
CA ARG A 97 -6.64 13.96 17.22
C ARG A 97 -6.25 13.29 18.53
N HIS A 98 -5.61 14.07 19.39
CA HIS A 98 -5.08 13.65 20.68
C HIS A 98 -3.93 12.64 20.60
N ILE A 99 -3.31 12.48 19.44
CA ILE A 99 -2.04 11.78 19.28
C ILE A 99 -0.95 12.85 19.21
N LYS A 100 0.05 12.74 20.09
CA LYS A 100 1.25 13.59 20.02
C LYS A 100 2.23 12.92 19.05
N PHE A 101 2.23 13.37 17.80
CA PHE A 101 3.21 12.93 16.80
C PHE A 101 4.56 13.58 17.08
N THR A 102 5.63 12.82 16.96
CA THR A 102 7.03 13.28 17.02
C THR A 102 7.56 13.53 15.62
N ILE A 103 7.27 12.64 14.69
CA ILE A 103 7.70 12.73 13.29
C ILE A 103 6.47 12.55 12.37
N ALA A 104 6.38 13.39 11.34
CA ALA A 104 5.52 13.19 10.19
C ALA A 104 6.39 12.91 8.96
N ALA A 105 6.12 11.82 8.24
CA ALA A 105 6.82 11.47 7.01
C ALA A 105 5.84 11.31 5.85
N VAL A 106 6.23 11.77 4.66
CA VAL A 106 5.48 11.61 3.42
C VAL A 106 6.26 10.78 2.42
N THR A 107 5.56 9.86 1.76
CA THR A 107 6.11 9.11 0.62
C THR A 107 5.90 9.87 -0.69
N ASN A 108 4.65 10.18 -1.04
CA ASN A 108 4.22 10.94 -2.21
C ASN A 108 2.77 11.39 -2.04
N ILE A 109 2.32 12.40 -2.80
CA ILE A 109 0.91 12.80 -2.89
C ILE A 109 0.52 12.94 -4.36
N THR A 110 -0.14 11.92 -4.90
CA THR A 110 -0.69 11.91 -6.27
C THR A 110 -2.22 11.94 -6.24
N PRO A 111 -2.90 12.34 -7.33
CA PRO A 111 -4.36 12.42 -7.37
C PRO A 111 -5.04 11.09 -6.98
N GLU A 112 -5.80 11.14 -5.89
CA GLU A 112 -6.60 10.03 -5.36
C GLU A 112 -7.63 10.57 -4.38
N HIS A 113 -8.71 9.85 -4.14
CA HIS A 113 -9.78 10.23 -3.20
C HIS A 113 -10.43 11.60 -3.49
N ILE A 114 -10.43 12.03 -4.77
CA ILE A 114 -10.94 13.34 -5.17
C ILE A 114 -12.44 13.44 -4.89
N GLU A 115 -13.21 12.40 -5.20
CA GLU A 115 -14.65 12.37 -4.92
C GLU A 115 -14.95 12.46 -3.41
N ALA A 116 -14.13 11.83 -2.57
CA ALA A 116 -14.30 11.85 -1.12
C ALA A 116 -13.90 13.20 -0.48
N HIS A 117 -12.92 13.90 -1.04
CA HIS A 117 -12.41 15.17 -0.51
C HIS A 117 -12.99 16.40 -1.23
N GLY A 118 -13.59 16.24 -2.41
CA GLY A 118 -14.11 17.31 -3.25
C GLY A 118 -13.08 17.91 -4.22
N SER A 119 -11.79 17.88 -3.90
CA SER A 119 -10.70 18.29 -4.80
C SER A 119 -9.36 17.68 -4.39
N PHE A 120 -8.36 17.73 -5.29
CA PHE A 120 -6.99 17.34 -4.98
C PHE A 120 -6.35 18.23 -3.92
N GLU A 121 -6.62 19.53 -3.96
CA GLU A 121 -6.13 20.49 -2.97
C GLU A 121 -6.66 20.14 -1.57
N ALA A 122 -7.95 19.81 -1.44
CA ALA A 122 -8.54 19.39 -0.17
C ALA A 122 -7.93 18.06 0.35
N TYR A 123 -7.65 17.12 -0.56
CA TYR A 123 -6.96 15.88 -0.23
C TYR A 123 -5.53 16.14 0.26
N ARG A 124 -4.76 16.99 -0.44
CA ARG A 124 -3.41 17.39 -0.04
C ARG A 124 -3.42 18.15 1.29
N ALA A 125 -4.37 19.09 1.47
CA ALA A 125 -4.54 19.82 2.71
C ALA A 125 -4.87 18.89 3.90
N ALA A 126 -5.69 17.88 3.70
CA ALA A 126 -5.96 16.89 4.74
C ALA A 126 -4.68 16.18 5.21
N LYS A 127 -3.80 15.75 4.28
CA LYS A 127 -2.53 15.13 4.67
C LYS A 127 -1.59 16.09 5.38
N ALA A 128 -1.61 17.37 5.02
CA ALA A 128 -0.80 18.41 5.62
C ALA A 128 -1.10 18.62 7.12
N GLU A 129 -2.30 18.30 7.61
CA GLU A 129 -2.63 18.37 9.04
C GLU A 129 -1.73 17.48 9.92
N LEU A 130 -1.23 16.36 9.37
CA LEU A 130 -0.26 15.52 10.09
C LEU A 130 1.05 16.28 10.34
N PHE A 131 1.51 17.07 9.38
CA PHE A 131 2.74 17.88 9.48
C PHE A 131 2.58 19.06 10.44
N LYS A 132 1.39 19.66 10.50
CA LYS A 132 1.09 20.68 11.52
C LYS A 132 1.09 20.11 12.94
N ALA A 133 0.82 18.80 13.08
CA ALA A 133 0.78 18.12 14.39
C ALA A 133 2.12 17.56 14.85
N ALA A 134 3.17 17.58 14.01
CA ALA A 134 4.48 16.98 14.30
C ALA A 134 5.61 18.01 14.18
N PRO A 135 6.56 18.06 15.13
CA PRO A 135 7.67 19.01 15.07
C PRO A 135 8.79 18.61 14.09
N VAL A 136 8.89 17.34 13.69
CA VAL A 136 9.92 16.83 12.78
C VAL A 136 9.27 16.32 11.51
N HIS A 137 9.75 16.80 10.36
CA HIS A 137 9.24 16.44 9.05
C HIS A 137 10.25 15.65 8.25
N VAL A 138 9.80 14.56 7.61
CA VAL A 138 10.53 13.77 6.62
C VAL A 138 9.86 13.96 5.27
N LEU A 139 10.56 14.58 4.32
CA LEU A 139 10.02 15.03 3.04
C LEU A 139 10.76 14.44 1.85
N ASN A 140 9.99 14.05 0.83
CA ASN A 140 10.47 13.54 -0.45
C ASN A 140 10.74 14.70 -1.42
N LYS A 141 11.98 14.91 -1.82
CA LYS A 141 12.36 15.95 -2.82
C LYS A 141 12.01 15.56 -4.25
N ASP A 142 11.84 14.27 -4.53
CA ASP A 142 11.50 13.80 -5.88
C ASP A 142 10.05 14.07 -6.25
N ASP A 143 9.16 14.25 -5.26
CA ASP A 143 7.80 14.75 -5.42
C ASP A 143 7.80 16.27 -5.20
N ALA A 144 8.18 17.02 -6.24
CA ALA A 144 8.45 18.46 -6.15
C ALA A 144 7.23 19.27 -5.65
N GLU A 145 6.03 18.97 -6.12
CA GLU A 145 4.81 19.70 -5.72
C GLU A 145 4.47 19.46 -4.26
N THR A 146 4.57 18.20 -3.80
CA THR A 146 4.36 17.81 -2.41
C THR A 146 5.43 18.44 -1.52
N PHE A 147 6.68 18.40 -1.94
CA PHE A 147 7.80 18.98 -1.22
C PHE A 147 7.63 20.49 -1.02
N GLU A 148 7.35 21.24 -2.08
CA GLU A 148 7.13 22.68 -2.03
C GLU A 148 5.99 23.02 -1.07
N TYR A 149 4.85 22.36 -1.22
CA TYR A 149 3.67 22.58 -0.40
C TYR A 149 3.92 22.31 1.10
N LEU A 150 4.51 21.16 1.44
CA LEU A 150 4.76 20.79 2.83
C LEU A 150 5.91 21.55 3.47
N SER A 151 6.85 22.05 2.67
CA SER A 151 7.98 22.88 3.15
C SER A 151 7.54 24.23 3.71
N GLN A 152 6.34 24.70 3.38
CA GLN A 152 5.76 25.93 3.93
C GLN A 152 5.25 25.75 5.37
N ILE A 153 5.03 24.51 5.82
CA ILE A 153 4.54 24.22 7.17
C ILE A 153 5.69 24.34 8.16
N SER A 154 5.50 25.07 9.26
CA SER A 154 6.51 25.25 10.30
C SER A 154 6.94 23.90 10.91
N ALA A 155 8.24 23.70 11.06
CA ALA A 155 8.83 22.52 11.66
C ALA A 155 10.04 22.88 12.52
N LYS A 156 10.30 22.11 13.58
CA LYS A 156 11.53 22.22 14.38
C LYS A 156 12.75 21.75 13.59
N SER A 157 12.58 20.68 12.81
CA SER A 157 13.60 20.17 11.89
C SER A 157 12.96 19.49 10.69
N ARG A 158 13.69 19.51 9.56
CA ARG A 158 13.32 18.80 8.32
C ARG A 158 14.44 17.88 7.92
N HIS A 159 14.08 16.65 7.60
CA HIS A 159 14.96 15.63 7.06
C HIS A 159 14.47 15.33 5.65
N LEU A 160 15.33 15.51 4.68
CA LEU A 160 15.02 15.41 3.26
C LEU A 160 15.63 14.14 2.69
N TYR A 161 15.01 13.57 1.66
CA TYR A 161 15.54 12.46 0.89
C TYR A 161 15.22 12.61 -0.60
N THR A 162 16.01 11.97 -1.43
CA THR A 162 15.83 11.82 -2.88
C THR A 162 16.43 10.50 -3.32
N LEU A 163 15.89 9.86 -4.36
CA LEU A 163 16.42 8.63 -4.95
C LEU A 163 17.88 8.75 -5.40
N ARG A 164 18.33 9.97 -5.75
CA ARG A 164 19.73 10.24 -6.10
C ARG A 164 20.71 9.97 -4.96
N GLU A 165 20.22 10.06 -3.72
CA GLU A 165 20.99 9.82 -2.49
C GLU A 165 20.83 8.39 -1.95
N TYR A 166 20.29 7.46 -2.76
CA TYR A 166 20.15 6.07 -2.36
C TYR A 166 21.52 5.45 -2.07
N PRO A 167 21.74 4.86 -0.87
CA PRO A 167 23.06 4.33 -0.50
C PRO A 167 23.47 3.20 -1.44
N ARG A 168 24.68 3.29 -2.00
CA ARG A 168 25.21 2.30 -2.96
C ARG A 168 25.44 0.92 -2.33
N ASP A 169 25.67 0.90 -1.05
CA ASP A 169 25.93 -0.30 -0.26
C ASP A 169 24.68 -0.92 0.38
N LEU A 170 23.48 -0.37 0.12
CA LEU A 170 22.22 -0.91 0.59
C LEU A 170 21.58 -1.80 -0.47
N HIS A 171 21.41 -3.09 -0.14
CA HIS A 171 20.82 -4.10 -1.02
C HIS A 171 19.37 -4.39 -0.63
N LEU A 172 18.44 -3.60 -1.17
CA LEU A 172 17.01 -3.85 -1.00
C LEU A 172 16.55 -4.99 -1.92
N ARG A 173 15.95 -6.03 -1.36
CA ARG A 173 15.40 -7.17 -2.13
C ARG A 173 14.03 -6.88 -2.73
N LEU A 174 13.32 -5.87 -2.21
CA LEU A 174 12.04 -5.44 -2.77
C LEU A 174 12.28 -4.74 -4.11
N PRO A 175 11.63 -5.18 -5.22
CA PRO A 175 11.87 -4.61 -6.53
C PRO A 175 11.27 -3.20 -6.66
N GLY A 176 11.81 -2.40 -7.57
CA GLY A 176 11.31 -1.11 -8.02
C GLY A 176 11.85 0.11 -7.29
N ASP A 177 12.01 1.19 -8.05
CA ASP A 177 12.48 2.48 -7.50
C ASP A 177 11.51 3.07 -6.48
N PHE A 178 10.21 2.77 -6.60
CA PHE A 178 9.24 3.19 -5.59
C PHE A 178 9.48 2.49 -4.23
N ASN A 179 9.99 1.24 -4.20
CA ASN A 179 10.39 0.59 -2.96
C ASN A 179 11.72 1.15 -2.42
N ARG A 180 12.65 1.56 -3.28
CA ARG A 180 13.83 2.33 -2.87
C ARG A 180 13.43 3.66 -2.23
N ALA A 181 12.44 4.38 -2.79
CA ALA A 181 11.90 5.61 -2.20
C ALA A 181 11.22 5.34 -0.84
N ASN A 182 10.46 4.23 -0.70
CA ASN A 182 9.88 3.82 0.57
C ASN A 182 10.97 3.51 1.62
N ALA A 183 12.05 2.82 1.21
CA ALA A 183 13.20 2.54 2.06
C ALA A 183 13.92 3.82 2.49
N LEU A 184 14.10 4.79 1.59
CA LEU A 184 14.67 6.10 1.92
C LEU A 184 13.80 6.88 2.91
N THR A 185 12.47 6.79 2.77
CA THR A 185 11.55 7.40 3.75
C THR A 185 11.77 6.79 5.14
N ALA A 186 11.85 5.46 5.23
CA ALA A 186 12.10 4.73 6.47
C ALA A 186 13.47 5.04 7.06
N LEU A 187 14.54 5.02 6.25
CA LEU A 187 15.91 5.38 6.64
C LEU A 187 16.00 6.80 7.17
N THR A 188 15.36 7.73 6.48
CA THR A 188 15.39 9.15 6.86
C THR A 188 14.63 9.38 8.17
N ALA A 189 13.51 8.69 8.38
CA ALA A 189 12.80 8.70 9.65
C ALA A 189 13.64 8.06 10.77
N ALA A 190 14.29 6.94 10.51
CA ALA A 190 15.19 6.27 11.46
C ALA A 190 16.39 7.18 11.84
N ARG A 191 17.00 7.85 10.87
CA ARG A 191 18.05 8.85 11.13
C ARG A 191 17.55 10.00 11.99
N ALA A 192 16.32 10.47 11.77
CA ALA A 192 15.71 11.51 12.60
C ALA A 192 15.45 11.04 14.06
N LEU A 193 15.33 9.72 14.27
CA LEU A 193 15.25 9.08 15.59
C LEU A 193 16.61 8.83 16.24
N GLY A 194 17.72 9.08 15.53
CA GLY A 194 19.08 8.77 15.98
C GLY A 194 19.47 7.30 15.86
N ILE A 195 18.73 6.50 15.08
CA ILE A 195 19.07 5.10 14.82
C ILE A 195 20.26 5.04 13.85
N PRO A 196 21.34 4.26 14.17
CA PRO A 196 22.49 4.13 13.31
C PRO A 196 22.15 3.52 11.95
N TYR A 197 22.82 3.99 10.91
CA TYR A 197 22.64 3.49 9.53
C TYR A 197 22.84 1.99 9.42
N GLU A 198 23.87 1.45 10.08
CA GLU A 198 24.18 0.02 10.03
C GLU A 198 23.05 -0.87 10.57
N ALA A 199 22.34 -0.45 11.62
CA ALA A 199 21.16 -1.15 12.10
C ALA A 199 20.02 -1.09 11.07
N SER A 200 19.81 0.09 10.49
CA SER A 200 18.79 0.29 9.45
C SER A 200 19.08 -0.55 8.20
N LYS A 201 20.34 -0.60 7.77
CA LYS A 201 20.80 -1.40 6.64
C LYS A 201 20.53 -2.89 6.87
N ARG A 202 21.00 -3.45 8.00
CA ARG A 202 20.77 -4.87 8.34
C ARG A 202 19.26 -5.23 8.35
N ALA A 203 18.43 -4.34 8.91
CA ALA A 203 16.98 -4.56 8.93
C ALA A 203 16.40 -4.65 7.52
N ILE A 204 16.71 -3.67 6.66
CA ILE A 204 16.18 -3.58 5.30
C ILE A 204 16.65 -4.76 4.44
N GLU A 205 17.92 -5.13 4.53
CA GLU A 205 18.50 -6.22 3.71
C GLU A 205 17.96 -7.62 4.07
N ARG A 206 17.33 -7.77 5.24
CA ARG A 206 16.67 -9.02 5.66
C ARG A 206 15.24 -9.16 5.18
N ILE A 207 14.62 -8.08 4.70
CA ILE A 207 13.24 -8.11 4.25
C ILE A 207 13.17 -8.69 2.84
N ASP A 208 12.65 -9.90 2.71
CA ASP A 208 12.48 -10.56 1.42
C ASP A 208 11.23 -10.09 0.67
N TYR A 209 10.15 -9.81 1.39
CA TYR A 209 8.89 -9.35 0.84
C TYR A 209 8.07 -8.57 1.87
N ILE A 210 7.14 -7.78 1.38
CA ILE A 210 6.07 -7.16 2.17
C ILE A 210 4.74 -7.80 1.75
N PRO A 211 3.93 -8.32 2.68
CA PRO A 211 2.69 -9.02 2.33
C PRO A 211 1.79 -8.23 1.37
N GLY A 212 1.48 -8.83 0.21
CA GLY A 212 0.64 -8.22 -0.83
C GLY A 212 1.20 -6.94 -1.46
N ARG A 213 2.52 -6.78 -1.50
CA ARG A 213 3.21 -5.67 -2.16
C ARG A 213 4.31 -6.22 -3.07
N LEU A 214 4.04 -6.34 -4.38
CA LEU A 214 4.87 -7.07 -5.35
C LEU A 214 5.36 -8.42 -4.79
N GLU A 215 4.48 -9.11 -4.07
CA GLU A 215 4.82 -10.39 -3.46
C GLU A 215 4.88 -11.49 -4.53
N VAL A 216 6.08 -12.01 -4.78
CA VAL A 216 6.31 -13.10 -5.72
C VAL A 216 5.93 -14.42 -5.05
N LEU A 217 4.88 -15.07 -5.54
CA LEU A 217 4.41 -16.36 -5.00
C LEU A 217 4.94 -17.57 -5.75
N LYS A 218 5.36 -17.38 -7.00
CA LYS A 218 5.92 -18.40 -7.88
C LYS A 218 6.81 -17.73 -8.93
N GLU A 219 7.90 -18.39 -9.30
CA GLU A 219 8.85 -17.89 -10.32
C GLU A 219 8.86 -18.73 -11.60
N ARG A 220 8.72 -20.06 -11.50
CA ARG A 220 8.84 -20.98 -12.63
C ARG A 220 7.71 -22.01 -12.67
N PRO A 221 7.27 -22.47 -13.86
CA PRO A 221 7.75 -22.11 -15.20
C PRO A 221 7.27 -20.73 -15.67
N PHE A 222 6.31 -20.10 -14.97
CA PHE A 222 5.86 -18.71 -15.13
C PHE A 222 5.83 -18.02 -13.76
N GLY A 223 6.00 -16.71 -13.74
CA GLY A 223 5.91 -15.90 -12.54
C GLY A 223 4.47 -15.71 -12.08
N VAL A 224 4.24 -15.59 -10.75
CA VAL A 224 2.96 -15.16 -10.18
C VAL A 224 3.23 -14.13 -9.09
N VAL A 225 2.65 -12.95 -9.26
CA VAL A 225 2.84 -11.80 -8.39
C VAL A 225 1.49 -11.31 -7.88
N VAL A 226 1.43 -10.97 -6.59
CA VAL A 226 0.27 -10.35 -5.96
C VAL A 226 0.63 -8.96 -5.46
N ASP A 227 -0.19 -7.95 -5.80
CA ASP A 227 0.00 -6.57 -5.38
C ASP A 227 -1.31 -5.88 -4.99
N TYR A 228 -1.20 -4.88 -4.15
CA TYR A 228 -2.33 -4.05 -3.70
C TYR A 228 -2.62 -2.86 -4.63
N ALA A 229 -1.87 -2.65 -5.70
CA ALA A 229 -2.04 -1.51 -6.60
C ALA A 229 -3.49 -1.37 -7.07
N HIS A 230 -4.12 -0.25 -6.71
CA HIS A 230 -5.51 0.08 -6.99
C HIS A 230 -5.70 1.56 -7.40
N THR A 231 -4.58 2.29 -7.53
CA THR A 231 -4.53 3.65 -8.07
C THR A 231 -3.83 3.64 -9.43
N PRO A 232 -4.14 4.56 -10.35
CA PRO A 232 -3.47 4.63 -11.66
C PRO A 232 -1.95 4.68 -11.54
N ASP A 233 -1.40 5.58 -10.72
CA ASP A 233 0.04 5.73 -10.51
C ASP A 233 0.69 4.45 -9.96
N ALA A 234 0.05 3.77 -8.99
CA ALA A 234 0.60 2.53 -8.44
C ALA A 234 0.54 1.38 -9.45
N LEU A 235 -0.57 1.26 -10.18
CA LEU A 235 -0.76 0.20 -11.17
C LEU A 235 0.26 0.31 -12.30
N GLU A 236 0.49 1.52 -12.82
CA GLU A 236 1.47 1.77 -13.85
C GLU A 236 2.89 1.40 -13.40
N LYS A 237 3.31 1.87 -12.21
CA LYS A 237 4.63 1.57 -11.65
C LYS A 237 4.84 0.08 -11.42
N VAL A 238 3.81 -0.62 -10.94
CA VAL A 238 3.87 -2.06 -10.71
C VAL A 238 3.99 -2.83 -12.03
N TYR A 239 3.23 -2.45 -13.06
CA TYR A 239 3.33 -3.09 -14.38
C TYR A 239 4.66 -2.80 -15.08
N GLN A 240 5.22 -1.60 -14.91
CA GLN A 240 6.55 -1.26 -15.43
C GLN A 240 7.66 -2.10 -14.77
N GLU A 241 7.54 -2.33 -13.47
CA GLU A 241 8.54 -3.08 -12.71
C GLU A 241 8.51 -4.58 -13.03
N VAL A 242 7.34 -5.13 -13.29
CA VAL A 242 7.19 -6.55 -13.61
C VAL A 242 7.56 -6.79 -15.07
N SER A 243 8.86 -6.94 -15.32
CA SER A 243 9.39 -7.23 -16.66
C SER A 243 9.11 -8.68 -17.05
N ALA A 244 8.33 -8.89 -18.12
CA ALA A 244 8.05 -10.19 -18.69
C ALA A 244 7.78 -10.09 -20.20
N PRO A 245 8.10 -11.12 -21.01
CA PRO A 245 7.74 -11.14 -22.43
C PRO A 245 6.23 -11.02 -22.66
N ARG A 246 5.43 -11.53 -21.73
CA ARG A 246 3.98 -11.47 -21.74
C ARG A 246 3.44 -11.37 -20.32
N LEU A 247 2.63 -10.33 -20.07
CA LEU A 247 1.98 -10.09 -18.79
C LEU A 247 0.49 -10.46 -18.88
N VAL A 248 0.03 -11.32 -17.95
CA VAL A 248 -1.37 -11.71 -17.80
C VAL A 248 -1.88 -11.02 -16.53
N CYS A 249 -2.78 -10.05 -16.69
CA CYS A 249 -3.21 -9.16 -15.60
C CYS A 249 -4.62 -9.49 -15.13
N VAL A 250 -4.79 -9.64 -13.83
CA VAL A 250 -6.08 -9.73 -13.14
C VAL A 250 -6.28 -8.45 -12.36
N LEU A 251 -7.31 -7.68 -12.67
CA LEU A 251 -7.59 -6.41 -12.00
C LEU A 251 -9.09 -6.15 -11.87
N GLY A 252 -9.44 -5.36 -10.88
CA GLY A 252 -10.76 -4.85 -10.62
C GLY A 252 -10.71 -3.41 -10.16
N ALA A 253 -11.81 -2.92 -9.62
CA ALA A 253 -11.88 -1.65 -8.91
C ALA A 253 -12.94 -1.71 -7.81
N ALA A 254 -12.72 -0.96 -6.73
CA ALA A 254 -13.68 -0.87 -5.65
C ALA A 254 -14.86 0.04 -6.01
N GLY A 255 -16.05 -0.33 -5.51
CA GLY A 255 -17.26 0.49 -5.45
C GLY A 255 -17.32 1.29 -4.15
N GLY A 256 -18.56 1.45 -3.61
CA GLY A 256 -18.77 2.01 -2.28
C GLY A 256 -18.34 3.47 -2.13
N GLY A 257 -18.55 4.32 -3.14
CA GLY A 257 -18.19 5.74 -3.11
C GLY A 257 -16.69 6.00 -3.31
N ARG A 258 -15.97 5.03 -3.87
CA ARG A 258 -14.59 5.23 -4.33
C ARG A 258 -14.58 5.98 -5.66
N ASP A 259 -13.44 6.64 -5.96
CA ASP A 259 -13.25 7.42 -7.17
C ASP A 259 -13.59 6.61 -8.43
N LYS A 260 -14.62 7.04 -9.18
CA LYS A 260 -15.06 6.39 -10.42
C LYS A 260 -14.23 6.80 -11.61
N TRP A 261 -13.73 8.04 -11.61
CA TRP A 261 -12.91 8.59 -12.69
C TRP A 261 -11.67 7.73 -13.00
N LYS A 262 -11.13 7.04 -11.99
CA LYS A 262 -9.94 6.19 -12.17
C LYS A 262 -10.23 4.87 -12.88
N ARG A 263 -11.47 4.38 -12.91
CA ARG A 263 -11.82 3.07 -13.50
C ARG A 263 -11.42 2.97 -14.98
N PRO A 264 -11.79 3.92 -15.85
CA PRO A 264 -11.31 3.92 -17.23
C PRO A 264 -9.79 4.03 -17.33
N GLU A 265 -9.17 4.81 -16.45
CA GLU A 265 -7.73 4.99 -16.44
C GLU A 265 -6.96 3.70 -16.05
N LEU A 266 -7.47 2.93 -15.07
CA LEU A 266 -6.94 1.60 -14.75
C LEU A 266 -7.00 0.68 -15.97
N GLY A 267 -8.12 0.70 -16.71
CA GLY A 267 -8.28 -0.05 -17.96
C GLY A 267 -7.29 0.36 -19.03
N ARG A 268 -7.11 1.68 -19.23
CA ARG A 268 -6.15 2.24 -20.19
C ARG A 268 -4.72 1.79 -19.88
N ILE A 269 -4.31 1.88 -18.62
CA ILE A 269 -2.97 1.45 -18.16
C ILE A 269 -2.81 -0.05 -18.38
N ALA A 270 -3.78 -0.88 -17.99
CA ALA A 270 -3.72 -2.31 -18.23
C ALA A 270 -3.55 -2.63 -19.73
N ALA A 271 -4.23 -1.92 -20.61
CA ALA A 271 -4.13 -2.13 -22.07
C ALA A 271 -2.75 -1.76 -22.65
N LEU A 272 -2.00 -0.89 -21.99
CA LEU A 272 -0.63 -0.51 -22.41
C LEU A 272 0.41 -1.57 -22.06
N TYR A 273 0.25 -2.25 -20.91
CA TYR A 273 1.30 -3.10 -20.35
C TYR A 273 0.95 -4.60 -20.45
N CYS A 274 -0.32 -4.97 -20.41
CA CYS A 274 -0.75 -6.35 -20.32
C CYS A 274 -1.01 -6.97 -21.71
N SER A 275 -0.57 -8.20 -21.90
CA SER A 275 -0.88 -8.97 -23.11
C SER A 275 -2.25 -9.66 -23.05
N VAL A 276 -2.70 -9.99 -21.83
CA VAL A 276 -4.03 -10.53 -21.53
C VAL A 276 -4.57 -9.80 -20.31
N ILE A 277 -5.82 -9.42 -20.35
CA ILE A 277 -6.51 -8.73 -19.27
C ILE A 277 -7.72 -9.55 -18.83
N ILE A 278 -7.83 -9.80 -17.52
CA ILE A 278 -9.01 -10.41 -16.92
C ILE A 278 -9.57 -9.40 -15.90
N LEU A 279 -10.70 -8.81 -16.24
CA LEU A 279 -11.43 -7.93 -15.35
C LEU A 279 -12.26 -8.77 -14.37
N THR A 280 -12.20 -8.42 -13.10
CA THR A 280 -12.89 -9.17 -12.06
C THR A 280 -13.36 -8.26 -10.92
N ASN A 281 -14.17 -8.83 -10.02
CA ASN A 281 -14.62 -8.14 -8.83
C ASN A 281 -13.46 -7.86 -7.86
N GLU A 282 -13.58 -6.75 -7.13
CA GLU A 282 -12.68 -6.38 -6.03
C GLU A 282 -13.49 -6.18 -4.74
N ASP A 283 -14.03 -4.98 -4.53
CA ASP A 283 -14.94 -4.65 -3.44
C ASP A 283 -16.12 -3.85 -4.00
N PRO A 284 -17.16 -4.50 -4.51
CA PRO A 284 -18.28 -3.79 -5.13
C PRO A 284 -19.11 -3.01 -4.12
N TYR A 285 -19.15 -3.41 -2.84
CA TYR A 285 -20.12 -2.89 -1.87
C TYR A 285 -21.54 -3.00 -2.43
N ASP A 286 -22.30 -1.89 -2.43
CA ASP A 286 -23.66 -1.84 -2.96
C ASP A 286 -23.74 -1.48 -4.45
N GLU A 287 -22.58 -1.33 -5.15
CA GLU A 287 -22.56 -1.08 -6.60
C GLU A 287 -22.65 -2.38 -7.39
N ASN A 288 -23.26 -2.31 -8.59
CA ASN A 288 -23.31 -3.44 -9.51
C ASN A 288 -21.90 -3.75 -10.06
N PRO A 289 -21.37 -4.98 -9.86
CA PRO A 289 -20.06 -5.38 -10.35
C PRO A 289 -19.89 -5.24 -11.87
N ASP A 290 -20.90 -5.62 -12.67
CA ASP A 290 -20.85 -5.53 -14.14
C ASP A 290 -20.66 -4.09 -14.61
N ARG A 291 -21.27 -3.11 -13.90
CA ARG A 291 -21.09 -1.70 -14.19
C ARG A 291 -19.65 -1.27 -13.92
N ILE A 292 -19.07 -1.69 -12.81
CA ILE A 292 -17.66 -1.41 -12.46
C ILE A 292 -16.74 -1.94 -13.55
N LEU A 293 -16.92 -3.20 -13.97
CA LEU A 293 -16.13 -3.81 -15.02
C LEU A 293 -16.32 -3.12 -16.38
N SER A 294 -17.54 -2.67 -16.69
CA SER A 294 -17.83 -1.91 -17.91
C SER A 294 -17.11 -0.56 -17.94
N GLU A 295 -17.06 0.14 -16.80
CA GLU A 295 -16.34 1.40 -16.66
C GLU A 295 -14.82 1.22 -16.86
N ILE A 296 -14.22 0.14 -16.33
CA ILE A 296 -12.80 -0.21 -16.59
C ILE A 296 -12.60 -0.53 -18.06
N LYS A 297 -13.48 -1.36 -18.65
CA LYS A 297 -13.42 -1.78 -20.06
C LYS A 297 -13.47 -0.59 -21.02
N SER A 298 -14.18 0.49 -20.68
CA SER A 298 -14.27 1.68 -21.53
C SER A 298 -12.89 2.32 -21.78
N GLY A 299 -11.98 2.28 -20.79
CA GLY A 299 -10.61 2.76 -20.96
C GLY A 299 -9.75 1.86 -21.86
N ILE A 300 -9.98 0.56 -21.85
CA ILE A 300 -9.27 -0.40 -22.72
C ILE A 300 -9.63 -0.15 -24.19
N SER A 301 -10.91 0.13 -24.47
CA SER A 301 -11.41 0.34 -25.83
C SER A 301 -10.81 1.58 -26.53
N ASN A 302 -10.23 2.49 -25.77
CA ASN A 302 -9.59 3.71 -26.28
C ASN A 302 -8.10 3.52 -26.64
N VAL A 303 -7.57 2.32 -26.49
CA VAL A 303 -6.16 1.99 -26.75
C VAL A 303 -6.09 0.85 -27.78
N LYS A 304 -4.99 0.77 -28.53
CA LYS A 304 -4.75 -0.36 -29.44
C LYS A 304 -4.49 -1.65 -28.65
N PHE A 305 -5.56 -2.28 -28.19
CA PHE A 305 -5.55 -3.56 -27.48
C PHE A 305 -6.38 -4.61 -28.25
N LYS A 306 -5.87 -5.84 -28.29
CA LYS A 306 -6.59 -6.95 -28.96
C LYS A 306 -7.73 -7.45 -28.07
N MET A 307 -8.95 -7.04 -28.35
CA MET A 307 -10.15 -7.32 -27.54
C MET A 307 -10.41 -8.82 -27.31
N SER A 308 -9.91 -9.73 -28.17
CA SER A 308 -9.96 -11.18 -27.91
C SER A 308 -9.11 -11.63 -26.71
N ASN A 309 -8.21 -10.80 -26.24
CA ASN A 309 -7.38 -11.03 -25.06
C ASN A 309 -7.96 -10.38 -23.78
N LEU A 310 -9.16 -9.81 -23.88
CA LEU A 310 -9.91 -9.27 -22.74
C LEU A 310 -10.98 -10.27 -22.31
N LYS A 311 -10.99 -10.62 -21.03
CA LYS A 311 -12.06 -11.40 -20.39
C LYS A 311 -12.66 -10.61 -19.23
N SER A 312 -13.95 -10.85 -18.96
CA SER A 312 -14.64 -10.33 -17.77
C SER A 312 -15.21 -11.51 -17.01
N ILE A 313 -14.72 -11.75 -15.80
CA ILE A 313 -15.10 -12.89 -14.95
C ILE A 313 -15.35 -12.32 -13.56
N ILE A 314 -16.62 -12.21 -13.14
CA ILE A 314 -16.99 -11.57 -11.89
C ILE A 314 -16.40 -12.31 -10.70
N ASP A 315 -16.48 -13.64 -10.65
CA ASP A 315 -15.87 -14.43 -9.60
C ASP A 315 -14.34 -14.30 -9.65
N ARG A 316 -13.78 -13.70 -8.58
CA ARG A 316 -12.35 -13.40 -8.53
C ARG A 316 -11.48 -14.66 -8.47
N ARG A 317 -11.97 -15.74 -7.85
CA ARG A 317 -11.26 -17.02 -7.83
C ARG A 317 -11.21 -17.64 -9.22
N GLU A 318 -12.31 -17.62 -9.94
CA GLU A 318 -12.35 -18.10 -11.33
C GLU A 318 -11.47 -17.23 -12.24
N ALA A 319 -11.47 -15.91 -12.04
CA ALA A 319 -10.59 -15.01 -12.78
C ALA A 319 -9.11 -15.33 -12.56
N ILE A 320 -8.71 -15.58 -11.31
CA ILE A 320 -7.34 -15.99 -10.95
C ILE A 320 -7.02 -17.35 -11.59
N ARG A 321 -7.90 -18.34 -11.49
CA ARG A 321 -7.75 -19.65 -12.09
C ARG A 321 -7.55 -19.56 -13.60
N GLU A 322 -8.36 -18.76 -14.27
CA GLU A 322 -8.28 -18.51 -15.70
C GLU A 322 -6.94 -17.89 -16.08
N ALA A 323 -6.47 -16.88 -15.32
CA ALA A 323 -5.16 -16.26 -15.55
C ALA A 323 -4.01 -17.27 -15.44
N LEU A 324 -4.04 -18.10 -14.41
CA LEU A 324 -3.02 -19.14 -14.19
C LEU A 324 -3.05 -20.20 -15.29
N THR A 325 -4.24 -20.54 -15.82
CA THR A 325 -4.41 -21.50 -16.92
C THR A 325 -3.91 -20.96 -18.26
N LEU A 326 -4.06 -19.67 -18.50
CA LEU A 326 -3.60 -19.00 -19.73
C LEU A 326 -2.10 -18.74 -19.75
N ALA A 327 -1.44 -18.81 -18.59
CA ALA A 327 -0.01 -18.52 -18.47
C ALA A 327 0.84 -19.59 -19.15
N LYS A 328 1.87 -19.15 -19.86
CA LYS A 328 2.86 -19.99 -20.55
C LYS A 328 4.23 -19.82 -19.89
N LYS A 329 5.15 -20.71 -20.21
CA LYS A 329 6.55 -20.61 -19.75
C LYS A 329 7.14 -19.25 -20.10
N GLY A 330 7.66 -18.55 -19.10
CA GLY A 330 8.24 -17.21 -19.20
C GLY A 330 7.24 -16.07 -19.03
N ASP A 331 5.93 -16.32 -18.96
CA ASP A 331 4.93 -15.30 -18.65
C ASP A 331 5.02 -14.88 -17.17
N VAL A 332 4.39 -13.74 -16.86
CA VAL A 332 4.05 -13.39 -15.48
C VAL A 332 2.55 -13.14 -15.36
N VAL A 333 1.93 -13.78 -14.39
CA VAL A 333 0.56 -13.49 -13.95
C VAL A 333 0.64 -12.50 -12.81
N ILE A 334 -0.02 -11.35 -12.94
CA ILE A 334 -0.10 -10.36 -11.88
C ILE A 334 -1.54 -10.12 -11.46
N ILE A 335 -1.78 -10.24 -10.15
CA ILE A 335 -3.09 -10.04 -9.53
C ILE A 335 -3.01 -8.76 -8.71
N THR A 336 -3.84 -7.76 -9.05
CA THR A 336 -3.83 -6.45 -8.42
C THR A 336 -5.16 -6.09 -7.74
N GLY A 337 -5.10 -5.11 -6.83
CA GLY A 337 -6.24 -4.52 -6.14
C GLY A 337 -6.41 -4.95 -4.69
N LYS A 338 -6.34 -6.24 -4.39
CA LYS A 338 -6.59 -6.78 -3.03
C LYS A 338 -5.32 -7.04 -2.21
N GLY A 339 -4.24 -7.51 -2.85
CA GLY A 339 -3.02 -7.85 -2.13
C GLY A 339 -3.27 -8.86 -1.01
N CYS A 340 -3.03 -8.45 0.25
CA CYS A 340 -3.21 -9.26 1.45
C CYS A 340 -4.49 -8.92 2.25
N GLU A 341 -5.47 -8.24 1.67
CA GLU A 341 -6.73 -7.93 2.35
C GLU A 341 -7.52 -9.19 2.68
N GLN A 342 -8.08 -9.24 3.90
CA GLN A 342 -8.65 -10.46 4.50
C GLN A 342 -10.10 -10.77 4.06
N TRP A 343 -10.73 -9.94 3.24
CA TRP A 343 -12.09 -10.14 2.76
C TRP A 343 -12.47 -9.23 1.58
N ILE A 344 -13.44 -9.67 0.79
CA ILE A 344 -14.13 -8.86 -0.24
C ILE A 344 -15.38 -8.25 0.40
N ALA A 345 -15.59 -6.95 0.17
CA ALA A 345 -16.78 -6.24 0.63
C ALA A 345 -17.91 -6.36 -0.40
N GLY A 346 -18.98 -7.00 -0.01
CA GLY A 346 -20.22 -7.12 -0.76
C GLY A 346 -21.32 -6.15 -0.31
N PRO A 347 -22.54 -6.30 -0.88
CA PRO A 347 -23.70 -5.45 -0.57
C PRO A 347 -24.11 -5.58 0.90
N LYS A 348 -24.75 -4.51 1.43
CA LYS A 348 -25.25 -4.46 2.80
C LYS A 348 -24.24 -4.82 3.88
N GLY A 349 -22.94 -4.58 3.62
CA GLY A 349 -21.86 -4.87 4.56
C GLY A 349 -21.44 -6.34 4.62
N GLU A 350 -21.83 -7.14 3.65
CA GLU A 350 -21.35 -8.52 3.50
C GLU A 350 -19.83 -8.56 3.42
N LYS A 351 -19.24 -9.61 4.02
CA LYS A 351 -17.79 -9.85 4.04
C LYS A 351 -17.52 -11.28 3.65
N THR A 352 -16.99 -11.47 2.46
CA THR A 352 -16.52 -12.78 2.02
C THR A 352 -15.03 -12.92 2.39
N PRO A 353 -14.64 -13.91 3.23
CA PRO A 353 -13.24 -14.15 3.57
C PRO A 353 -12.39 -14.28 2.31
N TRP A 354 -11.24 -13.57 2.27
CA TRP A 354 -10.43 -13.48 1.09
C TRP A 354 -8.96 -13.18 1.42
N ASP A 355 -8.07 -13.64 0.59
CA ASP A 355 -6.67 -13.21 0.49
C ASP A 355 -6.16 -13.70 -0.88
N ASP A 356 -5.80 -12.79 -1.78
CA ASP A 356 -5.32 -13.14 -3.11
C ASP A 356 -4.17 -14.16 -3.06
N ARG A 357 -3.29 -14.04 -2.06
CA ARG A 357 -2.11 -14.90 -1.89
C ARG A 357 -2.51 -16.35 -1.57
N VAL A 358 -3.53 -16.50 -0.72
CA VAL A 358 -4.06 -17.81 -0.34
C VAL A 358 -4.76 -18.45 -1.53
N VAL A 359 -5.62 -17.70 -2.21
CA VAL A 359 -6.35 -18.17 -3.40
C VAL A 359 -5.38 -18.60 -4.50
N VAL A 360 -4.38 -17.78 -4.81
CA VAL A 360 -3.34 -18.13 -5.80
C VAL A 360 -2.65 -19.44 -5.44
N LYS A 361 -2.23 -19.62 -4.17
CA LYS A 361 -1.56 -20.85 -3.71
C LYS A 361 -2.46 -22.08 -3.82
N GLU A 362 -3.77 -21.91 -3.59
CA GLU A 362 -4.75 -22.99 -3.76
C GLU A 362 -4.94 -23.32 -5.25
N GLU A 363 -5.19 -22.32 -6.09
CA GLU A 363 -5.44 -22.54 -7.53
C GLU A 363 -4.21 -23.08 -8.27
N LEU A 364 -3.00 -22.71 -7.85
CA LEU A 364 -1.76 -23.29 -8.40
C LEU A 364 -1.66 -24.81 -8.23
N LYS A 365 -2.33 -25.40 -7.24
CA LYS A 365 -2.38 -26.87 -7.07
C LYS A 365 -3.25 -27.57 -8.13
N HIS A 366 -4.18 -26.82 -8.70
CA HIS A 366 -5.12 -27.33 -9.71
C HIS A 366 -4.68 -27.07 -11.15
N VAL A 367 -3.76 -26.13 -11.36
CA VAL A 367 -3.13 -25.93 -12.66
C VAL A 367 -2.20 -27.10 -12.90
N ARG A 368 -2.62 -28.03 -13.78
CA ARG A 368 -1.85 -29.24 -14.14
C ARG A 368 -0.44 -28.83 -14.57
N ASN A 369 0.54 -29.52 -13.99
CA ASN A 369 1.95 -29.33 -14.27
C ASN A 369 2.21 -29.18 -15.77
N PHE A 370 2.76 -28.03 -16.12
CA PHE A 370 3.48 -27.89 -17.37
C PHE A 370 4.78 -28.69 -17.21
N SER A 371 4.75 -29.98 -17.55
CA SER A 371 5.92 -30.83 -17.78
C SER A 371 6.66 -30.38 -19.05
#